data_a8aab24298ff87e0668d8cd52cbadea4
#
_entry.id   a8aab24298ff87e0668d8cd52cbadea4
#
_cell.length_a   1.000
_cell.length_b   1.000
_cell.length_c   1.000
_cell.angle_alpha   90.00
_cell.angle_beta   90.00
_cell.angle_gamma   90.00
#
_symmetry.space_group_name_H-M   'P 1'
#
loop_
_entity.id
_entity.type
_entity.pdbx_description
1 polymer ?
#
loop_
_entity_poly.entity_id
_entity_poly.type
_entity_poly.pdbx_seq_one_letter_code
_entity_poly.pdbx_strand_id
1 'polypeptide(L)'
;NKNETNVDNTITNMFKELTTNKNILFVLSANLSIEEMQNVKNLASKLNVDVSGYSPNTFDESFADDYLRTNDRTANRAAFKELQIDESKEYFDEKLNKASLVIIVENSYFENNANLLENKKVISLFSHHCMTIGYSNVAIPVASFYEKSGTYININGIKQKVISKMNKNNPMQSITTVIEDLKSMIEKGTV
;
A
#
# COMPACT_ATOMS: atom_id res chain seq x y z
N ASN A 1 2.24 -23.60 8.35
CA ASN A 1 3.42 -22.94 8.92
C ASN A 1 4.01 -22.04 7.87
N LYS A 2 3.78 -20.70 7.97
CA LYS A 2 4.51 -19.71 7.18
C LYS A 2 5.91 -19.64 7.78
N ASN A 3 6.93 -19.92 6.95
CA ASN A 3 8.33 -19.80 7.39
C ASN A 3 8.66 -18.31 7.52
N GLU A 4 9.15 -17.88 8.67
CA GLU A 4 9.79 -16.59 8.83
C GLU A 4 11.06 -16.60 7.98
N THR A 5 11.14 -15.68 7.02
CA THR A 5 12.31 -15.49 6.16
C THR A 5 12.94 -14.14 6.47
N ASN A 6 14.24 -14.02 6.22
CA ASN A 6 14.93 -12.73 6.29
C ASN A 6 14.25 -11.72 5.35
N VAL A 7 14.20 -10.45 5.72
CA VAL A 7 13.59 -9.35 4.94
C VAL A 7 14.15 -9.29 3.51
N ASP A 8 15.45 -9.47 3.33
CA ASP A 8 16.10 -9.47 2.01
C ASP A 8 15.56 -10.59 1.10
N ASN A 9 15.33 -11.77 1.66
CA ASN A 9 14.72 -12.90 0.94
C ASN A 9 13.26 -12.60 0.58
N THR A 10 12.55 -11.84 1.41
CA THR A 10 11.16 -11.47 1.20
C THR A 10 11.03 -10.46 0.06
N ILE A 11 11.93 -9.45 0.01
CA ILE A 11 12.00 -8.47 -1.09
C ILE A 11 12.38 -9.18 -2.40
N THR A 12 13.32 -10.12 -2.34
CA THR A 12 13.70 -10.94 -3.51
C THR A 12 12.51 -11.77 -4.03
N ASN A 13 11.71 -12.35 -3.14
CA ASN A 13 10.49 -13.06 -3.53
C ASN A 13 9.46 -12.11 -4.16
N MET A 14 9.26 -10.92 -3.60
CA MET A 14 8.40 -9.91 -4.21
C MET A 14 8.89 -9.51 -5.61
N PHE A 15 10.19 -9.27 -5.76
CA PHE A 15 10.80 -8.96 -7.06
C PHE A 15 10.51 -10.07 -8.10
N LYS A 16 10.71 -11.33 -7.71
CA LYS A 16 10.41 -12.48 -8.59
C LYS A 16 8.94 -12.51 -9.02
N GLU A 17 8.02 -12.27 -8.09
CA GLU A 17 6.60 -12.23 -8.42
C GLU A 17 6.25 -11.05 -9.34
N LEU A 18 6.84 -9.86 -9.13
CA LEU A 18 6.65 -8.70 -9.99
C LEU A 18 7.15 -8.93 -11.43
N THR A 19 8.23 -9.67 -11.60
CA THR A 19 8.82 -9.92 -12.93
C THR A 19 8.17 -11.07 -13.68
N THR A 20 7.52 -12.00 -12.97
CA THR A 20 6.87 -13.18 -13.56
C THR A 20 5.38 -12.99 -13.87
N ASN A 21 4.70 -12.07 -13.17
CA ASN A 21 3.28 -11.80 -13.38
C ASN A 21 3.09 -10.60 -14.32
N LYS A 22 2.08 -10.68 -15.21
CA LYS A 22 1.76 -9.62 -16.18
C LYS A 22 0.61 -8.72 -15.72
N ASN A 23 -0.34 -9.29 -14.98
CA ASN A 23 -1.54 -8.59 -14.53
C ASN A 23 -1.43 -8.33 -13.03
N ILE A 24 -0.88 -7.17 -12.68
CA ILE A 24 -0.60 -6.78 -11.30
C ILE A 24 -1.46 -5.58 -10.94
N LEU A 25 -2.08 -5.62 -9.76
CA LEU A 25 -2.78 -4.49 -9.18
C LEU A 25 -2.16 -4.12 -7.83
N PHE A 26 -1.72 -2.87 -7.69
CA PHE A 26 -1.42 -2.28 -6.39
C PHE A 26 -2.68 -1.67 -5.79
N VAL A 27 -2.99 -2.00 -4.53
CA VAL A 27 -4.12 -1.41 -3.78
C VAL A 27 -3.57 -0.66 -2.58
N LEU A 28 -3.70 0.67 -2.61
CA LEU A 28 -3.09 1.58 -1.65
C LEU A 28 -4.08 2.04 -0.58
N SER A 29 -3.58 2.26 0.61
CA SER A 29 -4.31 2.94 1.67
C SER A 29 -4.23 4.46 1.53
N ALA A 30 -5.32 5.15 1.84
CA ALA A 30 -5.35 6.60 1.98
C ALA A 30 -4.66 7.12 3.27
N ASN A 31 -4.04 6.24 4.05
CA ASN A 31 -3.21 6.59 5.21
C ASN A 31 -1.71 6.64 4.91
N LEU A 32 -1.32 6.37 3.67
CA LEU A 32 0.07 6.51 3.24
C LEU A 32 0.47 7.97 3.08
N SER A 33 1.75 8.27 3.21
CA SER A 33 2.28 9.59 2.85
C SER A 33 2.26 9.81 1.34
N ILE A 34 2.34 11.07 0.90
CA ILE A 34 2.44 11.42 -0.53
C ILE A 34 3.65 10.72 -1.15
N GLU A 35 4.78 10.71 -0.44
CA GLU A 35 6.04 10.13 -0.91
C GLU A 35 5.90 8.61 -1.12
N GLU A 36 5.24 7.91 -0.21
CA GLU A 36 4.98 6.47 -0.33
C GLU A 36 4.07 6.17 -1.53
N MET A 37 2.94 6.89 -1.64
CA MET A 37 2.01 6.73 -2.76
C MET A 37 2.70 7.02 -4.10
N GLN A 38 3.49 8.11 -4.18
CA GLN A 38 4.23 8.49 -5.39
C GLN A 38 5.27 7.44 -5.77
N ASN A 39 5.99 6.89 -4.80
CA ASN A 39 6.99 5.85 -5.06
C ASN A 39 6.35 4.57 -5.60
N VAL A 40 5.21 4.13 -5.04
CA VAL A 40 4.47 2.98 -5.57
C VAL A 40 3.96 3.28 -6.97
N LYS A 41 3.36 4.47 -7.20
CA LYS A 41 2.88 4.86 -8.53
C LYS A 41 3.98 4.89 -9.57
N ASN A 42 5.17 5.41 -9.22
CA ASN A 42 6.32 5.43 -10.10
C ASN A 42 6.80 4.00 -10.45
N LEU A 43 6.83 3.10 -9.47
CA LEU A 43 7.14 1.70 -9.71
C LEU A 43 6.12 1.04 -10.63
N ALA A 44 4.84 1.22 -10.34
CA ALA A 44 3.74 0.69 -11.14
C ALA A 44 3.79 1.19 -12.60
N SER A 45 4.04 2.49 -12.79
CA SER A 45 4.21 3.09 -14.12
C SER A 45 5.40 2.48 -14.87
N LYS A 46 6.52 2.23 -14.18
CA LYS A 46 7.70 1.59 -14.78
C LYS A 46 7.43 0.15 -15.21
N LEU A 47 6.61 -0.56 -14.45
CA LEU A 47 6.20 -1.94 -14.75
C LEU A 47 4.99 -2.01 -15.70
N ASN A 48 4.39 -0.88 -16.04
CA ASN A 48 3.14 -0.78 -16.81
C ASN A 48 1.99 -1.59 -16.17
N VAL A 49 1.77 -1.41 -14.87
CA VAL A 49 0.74 -2.09 -14.08
C VAL A 49 -0.18 -1.09 -13.37
N ASP A 50 -1.32 -1.58 -12.89
CA ASP A 50 -2.40 -0.75 -12.36
C ASP A 50 -2.23 -0.41 -10.88
N VAL A 51 -2.79 0.76 -10.46
CA VAL A 51 -2.82 1.21 -9.07
C VAL A 51 -4.22 1.70 -8.74
N SER A 52 -4.79 1.25 -7.63
CA SER A 52 -6.08 1.72 -7.10
C SER A 52 -5.97 2.16 -5.65
N GLY A 53 -6.74 3.21 -5.29
CA GLY A 53 -6.92 3.70 -3.93
C GLY A 53 -8.24 3.27 -3.28
N TYR A 54 -8.96 2.31 -3.88
CA TYR A 54 -10.29 1.90 -3.41
C TYR A 54 -10.26 1.41 -1.96
N SER A 55 -10.98 2.10 -1.07
CA SER A 55 -11.06 1.79 0.37
C SER A 55 -12.35 2.33 1.00
N PRO A 56 -13.52 1.81 0.63
CA PRO A 56 -14.83 2.31 1.10
C PRO A 56 -15.05 2.08 2.59
N ASN A 57 -14.40 1.10 3.19
CA ASN A 57 -14.47 0.78 4.61
C ASN A 57 -13.88 1.84 5.53
N THR A 58 -13.25 2.87 4.98
CA THR A 58 -12.71 4.00 5.73
C THR A 58 -13.73 5.13 5.93
N PHE A 59 -14.87 5.08 5.25
CA PHE A 59 -15.97 6.00 5.47
C PHE A 59 -16.90 5.51 6.57
N ASP A 60 -17.27 6.41 7.47
CA ASP A 60 -18.15 6.13 8.60
C ASP A 60 -18.96 7.38 8.94
N GLU A 61 -20.24 7.42 8.55
CA GLU A 61 -21.13 8.55 8.77
C GLU A 61 -21.33 8.84 10.27
N SER A 62 -21.25 7.81 11.13
CA SER A 62 -21.38 7.98 12.58
C SER A 62 -20.17 8.65 13.22
N PHE A 63 -19.04 8.72 12.50
CA PHE A 63 -17.82 9.36 12.98
C PHE A 63 -17.82 10.87 12.77
N ALA A 64 -18.58 11.37 11.81
CA ALA A 64 -18.67 12.80 11.50
C ALA A 64 -19.32 13.59 12.64
N ASP A 65 -18.87 14.84 12.83
CA ASP A 65 -19.51 15.82 13.69
C ASP A 65 -19.54 17.21 13.02
N ASP A 66 -20.23 18.15 13.64
CA ASP A 66 -20.39 19.50 13.08
C ASP A 66 -19.13 20.39 13.23
N TYR A 67 -18.05 19.90 13.81
CA TYR A 67 -16.90 20.71 14.22
C TYR A 67 -15.58 20.29 13.56
N LEU A 68 -15.12 19.06 13.78
CA LEU A 68 -13.75 18.68 13.49
C LEU A 68 -13.62 17.35 12.72
N ARG A 69 -14.62 16.48 12.81
CA ARG A 69 -14.54 15.14 12.22
C ARG A 69 -15.42 15.02 10.99
N THR A 70 -14.84 14.51 9.92
CA THR A 70 -15.59 14.10 8.72
C THR A 70 -15.89 12.61 8.76
N ASN A 71 -16.76 12.14 7.86
CA ASN A 71 -17.01 10.71 7.66
C ASN A 71 -15.81 9.94 7.12
N ASP A 72 -14.85 10.62 6.46
CA ASP A 72 -13.60 10.00 6.01
C ASP A 72 -12.60 9.91 7.17
N ARG A 73 -12.26 8.70 7.56
CA ARG A 73 -11.35 8.39 8.68
C ARG A 73 -9.88 8.26 8.25
N THR A 74 -9.54 8.68 7.03
CA THR A 74 -8.17 8.58 6.53
C THR A 74 -7.38 9.87 6.70
N ALA A 75 -6.07 9.73 6.81
CA ALA A 75 -5.19 10.88 7.04
C ALA A 75 -4.82 11.64 5.76
N ASN A 76 -4.95 11.03 4.58
CA ASN A 76 -4.33 11.56 3.36
C ASN A 76 -5.07 11.22 2.06
N ARG A 77 -6.40 11.05 2.09
CA ARG A 77 -7.16 10.74 0.86
C ARG A 77 -7.01 11.80 -0.23
N ALA A 78 -6.87 13.07 0.15
CA ALA A 78 -6.67 14.15 -0.81
C ALA A 78 -5.42 13.94 -1.70
N ALA A 79 -4.44 13.17 -1.25
CA ALA A 79 -3.27 12.81 -2.05
C ALA A 79 -3.62 11.91 -3.25
N PHE A 80 -4.66 11.08 -3.18
CA PHE A 80 -5.10 10.30 -4.34
C PHE A 80 -5.49 11.19 -5.51
N LYS A 81 -6.24 12.26 -5.24
CA LYS A 81 -6.60 13.24 -6.27
C LYS A 81 -5.36 13.95 -6.84
N GLU A 82 -4.45 14.40 -5.96
CA GLU A 82 -3.21 15.06 -6.40
C GLU A 82 -2.34 14.14 -7.26
N LEU A 83 -2.23 12.89 -6.87
CA LEU A 83 -1.43 11.89 -7.56
C LEU A 83 -2.18 11.18 -8.69
N GLN A 84 -3.44 11.54 -8.95
CA GLN A 84 -4.29 10.89 -9.98
C GLN A 84 -4.34 9.36 -9.77
N ILE A 85 -4.57 8.92 -8.54
CA ILE A 85 -4.82 7.51 -8.19
C ILE A 85 -6.33 7.33 -8.16
N ASP A 86 -6.83 6.42 -9.00
CA ASP A 86 -8.26 6.14 -9.09
C ASP A 86 -8.71 5.33 -7.86
N GLU A 87 -9.77 5.82 -7.19
CA GLU A 87 -10.39 5.17 -6.03
C GLU A 87 -11.85 4.74 -6.31
N SER A 88 -12.31 4.82 -7.57
CA SER A 88 -13.65 4.37 -7.94
C SER A 88 -13.80 2.85 -7.86
N LYS A 89 -15.01 2.42 -7.53
CA LYS A 89 -15.36 1.00 -7.46
C LYS A 89 -15.25 0.33 -8.84
N GLU A 90 -15.69 1.02 -9.85
CA GLU A 90 -15.70 0.53 -11.23
C GLU A 90 -14.29 0.22 -11.71
N TYR A 91 -13.34 1.12 -11.49
CA TYR A 91 -11.94 0.90 -11.84
C TYR A 91 -11.33 -0.24 -11.02
N PHE A 92 -11.55 -0.22 -9.71
CA PHE A 92 -11.05 -1.26 -8.82
C PHE A 92 -11.55 -2.65 -9.23
N ASP A 93 -12.86 -2.82 -9.45
CA ASP A 93 -13.44 -4.11 -9.82
C ASP A 93 -12.89 -4.61 -11.16
N GLU A 94 -12.79 -3.70 -12.17
CA GLU A 94 -12.21 -4.04 -13.48
C GLU A 94 -10.78 -4.57 -13.34
N LYS A 95 -9.93 -3.85 -12.59
CA LYS A 95 -8.52 -4.19 -12.46
C LYS A 95 -8.30 -5.40 -11.56
N LEU A 96 -9.07 -5.52 -10.48
CA LEU A 96 -9.01 -6.68 -9.59
C LEU A 96 -9.41 -7.97 -10.32
N ASN A 97 -10.45 -7.93 -11.14
CA ASN A 97 -10.90 -9.11 -11.91
C ASN A 97 -9.82 -9.62 -12.89
N LYS A 98 -9.02 -8.72 -13.47
CA LYS A 98 -7.92 -9.07 -14.38
C LYS A 98 -6.63 -9.46 -13.65
N ALA A 99 -6.46 -9.05 -12.40
CA ALA A 99 -5.22 -9.25 -11.67
C ALA A 99 -4.98 -10.72 -11.34
N SER A 100 -3.78 -11.19 -11.62
CA SER A 100 -3.23 -12.47 -11.13
C SER A 100 -2.39 -12.30 -9.87
N LEU A 101 -1.85 -11.09 -9.66
CA LEU A 101 -1.11 -10.68 -8.47
C LEU A 101 -1.69 -9.38 -7.92
N VAL A 102 -2.02 -9.38 -6.64
CA VAL A 102 -2.49 -8.20 -5.91
C VAL A 102 -1.48 -7.82 -4.85
N ILE A 103 -1.03 -6.57 -4.86
CA ILE A 103 -0.10 -6.03 -3.88
C ILE A 103 -0.85 -5.02 -3.01
N ILE A 104 -1.03 -5.38 -1.76
CA ILE A 104 -1.83 -4.61 -0.79
C ILE A 104 -0.89 -3.82 0.10
N VAL A 105 -1.02 -2.50 0.09
CA VAL A 105 -0.16 -1.59 0.86
C VAL A 105 -1.01 -0.85 1.90
N GLU A 106 -0.96 -1.31 3.15
CA GLU A 106 -1.69 -0.75 4.29
C GLU A 106 -3.22 -0.62 4.07
N ASN A 107 -3.79 -1.33 3.10
CA ASN A 107 -5.22 -1.23 2.78
C ASN A 107 -6.02 -2.36 3.45
N SER A 108 -6.87 -1.99 4.41
CA SER A 108 -7.65 -2.92 5.23
C SER A 108 -8.95 -3.43 4.57
N TYR A 109 -9.26 -3.02 3.34
CA TYR A 109 -10.50 -3.43 2.68
C TYR A 109 -10.67 -4.96 2.60
N PHE A 110 -9.58 -5.68 2.38
CA PHE A 110 -9.59 -7.13 2.23
C PHE A 110 -9.74 -7.90 3.55
N GLU A 111 -9.66 -7.25 4.70
CA GLU A 111 -9.89 -7.93 5.99
C GLU A 111 -11.27 -8.57 6.08
N ASN A 112 -12.28 -7.90 5.51
CA ASN A 112 -13.65 -8.38 5.46
C ASN A 112 -14.08 -8.84 4.05
N ASN A 113 -13.18 -8.82 3.07
CA ASN A 113 -13.45 -9.13 1.67
C ASN A 113 -12.41 -10.09 1.09
N ALA A 114 -11.95 -11.05 1.88
CA ALA A 114 -10.88 -11.98 1.50
C ALA A 114 -11.26 -12.88 0.31
N ASN A 115 -12.54 -13.15 0.12
CA ASN A 115 -13.07 -13.91 -1.03
C ASN A 115 -12.71 -13.27 -2.37
N LEU A 116 -12.50 -11.96 -2.42
CA LEU A 116 -12.05 -11.25 -3.63
C LEU A 116 -10.60 -11.60 -4.03
N LEU A 117 -9.83 -12.20 -3.13
CA LEU A 117 -8.46 -12.63 -3.36
C LEU A 117 -8.34 -14.10 -3.78
N GLU A 118 -9.45 -14.82 -3.87
CA GLU A 118 -9.45 -16.22 -4.31
C GLU A 118 -8.81 -16.38 -5.69
N ASN A 119 -7.95 -17.39 -5.82
CA ASN A 119 -7.19 -17.70 -7.03
C ASN A 119 -6.21 -16.61 -7.48
N LYS A 120 -5.86 -15.66 -6.60
CA LYS A 120 -4.86 -14.63 -6.86
C LYS A 120 -3.64 -14.84 -5.97
N LYS A 121 -2.47 -14.47 -6.48
CA LYS A 121 -1.31 -14.28 -5.61
C LYS A 121 -1.45 -12.96 -4.87
N VAL A 122 -1.05 -12.95 -3.60
CA VAL A 122 -1.16 -11.78 -2.74
C VAL A 122 0.17 -11.48 -2.07
N ILE A 123 0.60 -10.24 -2.20
CA ILE A 123 1.71 -9.68 -1.44
C ILE A 123 1.15 -8.55 -0.57
N SER A 124 1.48 -8.54 0.69
CA SER A 124 1.01 -7.50 1.62
C SER A 124 2.17 -6.78 2.30
N LEU A 125 2.06 -5.45 2.36
CA LEU A 125 2.93 -4.57 3.12
C LEU A 125 2.10 -3.92 4.23
N PHE A 126 2.36 -4.30 5.48
CA PHE A 126 1.61 -3.81 6.63
C PHE A 126 2.52 -3.51 7.83
N SER A 127 2.20 -2.42 8.54
CA SER A 127 2.88 -2.00 9.76
C SER A 127 2.35 -2.68 11.02
N HIS A 128 1.26 -3.43 10.91
CA HIS A 128 0.61 -4.12 12.02
C HIS A 128 0.05 -5.47 11.56
N HIS A 129 -0.19 -6.35 12.51
CA HIS A 129 -0.81 -7.63 12.20
C HIS A 129 -2.30 -7.43 11.86
N CYS A 130 -2.73 -7.95 10.73
CA CYS A 130 -4.11 -7.88 10.25
C CYS A 130 -4.52 -9.17 9.53
N MET A 131 -5.82 -9.36 9.31
CA MET A 131 -6.35 -10.56 8.66
C MET A 131 -5.80 -10.75 7.24
N THR A 132 -5.55 -9.67 6.51
CA THR A 132 -5.00 -9.71 5.14
C THR A 132 -3.67 -10.44 5.06
N ILE A 133 -2.81 -10.34 6.08
CA ILE A 133 -1.55 -11.08 6.17
C ILE A 133 -1.78 -12.59 6.13
N GLY A 134 -2.90 -13.06 6.72
CA GLY A 134 -3.30 -14.47 6.72
C GLY A 134 -3.48 -15.05 5.31
N TYR A 135 -3.92 -14.25 4.37
CA TYR A 135 -4.19 -14.63 2.97
C TYR A 135 -3.00 -14.38 2.04
N SER A 136 -1.96 -13.70 2.51
CA SER A 136 -0.82 -13.32 1.66
C SER A 136 0.15 -14.48 1.44
N ASN A 137 0.64 -14.60 0.21
CA ASN A 137 1.73 -15.51 -0.14
C ASN A 137 3.07 -14.96 0.40
N VAL A 138 3.21 -13.63 0.36
CA VAL A 138 4.36 -12.90 0.90
C VAL A 138 3.84 -11.75 1.75
N ALA A 139 4.32 -11.62 2.98
CA ALA A 139 4.02 -10.51 3.86
C ALA A 139 5.31 -9.78 4.24
N ILE A 140 5.36 -8.48 4.00
CA ILE A 140 6.50 -7.62 4.29
C ILE A 140 6.10 -6.68 5.43
N PRO A 141 6.70 -6.81 6.61
CA PRO A 141 6.48 -5.85 7.68
C PRO A 141 7.15 -4.52 7.33
N VAL A 142 6.42 -3.42 7.53
CA VAL A 142 6.91 -2.07 7.25
C VAL A 142 6.78 -1.16 8.46
N ALA A 143 7.52 -0.06 8.46
CA ALA A 143 7.48 0.94 9.52
C ALA A 143 6.07 1.54 9.68
N SER A 144 5.64 1.71 10.92
CA SER A 144 4.37 2.31 11.28
C SER A 144 4.36 3.83 11.05
N PHE A 145 3.18 4.44 11.15
CA PHE A 145 3.02 5.90 11.05
C PHE A 145 3.95 6.67 11.99
N TYR A 146 4.16 6.17 13.20
CA TYR A 146 5.01 6.83 14.20
C TYR A 146 6.51 6.71 13.94
N GLU A 147 6.91 5.77 13.11
CA GLU A 147 8.31 5.42 12.83
C GLU A 147 8.83 6.02 11.53
N LYS A 148 7.94 6.61 10.72
CA LYS A 148 8.27 7.17 9.41
C LYS A 148 7.94 8.65 9.33
N SER A 149 8.64 9.37 8.45
CA SER A 149 8.35 10.75 8.09
C SER A 149 7.64 10.79 6.75
N GLY A 150 6.80 11.81 6.54
CA GLY A 150 6.10 11.95 5.27
C GLY A 150 5.23 13.20 5.23
N THR A 151 4.70 13.50 4.05
CA THR A 151 3.79 14.62 3.81
C THR A 151 2.35 14.10 3.69
N TYR A 152 1.42 14.79 4.32
CA TYR A 152 0.00 14.48 4.34
C TYR A 152 -0.81 15.71 3.94
N ILE A 153 -1.91 15.51 3.24
CA ILE A 153 -2.84 16.57 2.86
C ILE A 153 -4.12 16.38 3.69
N ASN A 154 -4.42 17.35 4.54
CA ASN A 154 -5.63 17.29 5.34
C ASN A 154 -6.89 17.58 4.49
N ILE A 155 -8.08 17.48 5.10
CA ILE A 155 -9.37 17.69 4.43
C ILE A 155 -9.53 19.10 3.83
N ASN A 156 -8.78 20.09 4.31
CA ASN A 156 -8.77 21.46 3.80
C ASN A 156 -7.73 21.66 2.67
N GLY A 157 -7.07 20.59 2.20
CA GLY A 157 -6.06 20.66 1.15
C GLY A 157 -4.70 21.20 1.63
N ILE A 158 -4.48 21.31 2.94
CA ILE A 158 -3.23 21.83 3.49
C ILE A 158 -2.22 20.70 3.62
N LYS A 159 -1.06 20.88 2.99
CA LYS A 159 0.07 19.96 3.10
C LYS A 159 0.79 20.15 4.43
N GLN A 160 0.95 19.07 5.17
CA GLN A 160 1.61 19.04 6.46
C GLN A 160 2.69 17.96 6.46
N LYS A 161 3.91 18.35 6.85
CA LYS A 161 5.03 17.41 6.99
C LYS A 161 5.07 16.85 8.40
N VAL A 162 4.97 15.54 8.50
CA VAL A 162 5.19 14.78 9.74
C VAL A 162 6.63 14.32 9.77
N ILE A 163 7.32 14.57 10.89
CA ILE A 163 8.70 14.11 11.11
C ILE A 163 8.67 13.13 12.27
N SER A 164 9.02 11.89 12.01
CA SER A 164 9.18 10.90 13.05
C SER A 164 10.29 11.31 14.02
N LYS A 165 10.02 11.16 15.30
CA LYS A 165 11.00 11.33 16.37
C LYS A 165 11.34 10.00 17.05
N MET A 166 10.77 8.90 16.59
CA MET A 166 11.09 7.59 17.11
C MET A 166 12.46 7.12 16.62
N ASN A 167 13.07 6.28 17.41
CA ASN A 167 14.49 5.94 17.35
C ASN A 167 14.93 5.46 15.95
N LYS A 168 16.04 6.01 15.46
CA LYS A 168 16.65 5.65 14.17
C LYS A 168 17.14 4.19 14.07
N ASN A 169 17.08 3.46 15.16
CA ASN A 169 17.52 2.05 15.26
C ASN A 169 16.36 1.05 15.01
N ASN A 170 15.24 1.51 14.44
CA ASN A 170 14.17 0.59 14.08
C ASN A 170 14.61 -0.30 12.92
N PRO A 171 14.57 -1.63 13.05
CA PRO A 171 14.91 -2.55 11.97
C PRO A 171 13.86 -2.58 10.85
N MET A 172 12.66 -2.00 11.05
CA MET A 172 11.60 -2.01 10.06
C MET A 172 11.87 -0.98 8.95
N GLN A 173 11.85 -1.46 7.71
CA GLN A 173 11.99 -0.61 6.54
C GLN A 173 10.70 0.17 6.28
N SER A 174 10.84 1.40 5.77
CA SER A 174 9.68 2.14 5.27
C SER A 174 9.20 1.53 3.95
N ILE A 175 7.93 1.76 3.59
CA ILE A 175 7.41 1.38 2.26
C ILE A 175 8.28 1.99 1.16
N THR A 176 8.70 3.25 1.33
CA THR A 176 9.62 3.93 0.40
C THR A 176 10.89 3.13 0.17
N THR A 177 11.55 2.68 1.25
CA THR A 177 12.79 1.88 1.15
C THR A 177 12.55 0.57 0.41
N VAL A 178 11.51 -0.17 0.77
CA VAL A 178 11.15 -1.43 0.08
C VAL A 178 10.93 -1.21 -1.42
N ILE A 179 10.23 -0.14 -1.80
CA ILE A 179 9.97 0.19 -3.20
C ILE A 179 11.24 0.63 -3.94
N GLU A 180 12.14 1.35 -3.29
CA GLU A 180 13.43 1.76 -3.86
C GLU A 180 14.36 0.56 -4.09
N ASP A 181 14.40 -0.38 -3.15
CA ASP A 181 15.16 -1.64 -3.30
C ASP A 181 14.63 -2.43 -4.51
N LEU A 182 13.30 -2.57 -4.64
CA LEU A 182 12.68 -3.22 -5.79
C LEU A 182 13.01 -2.52 -7.12
N LYS A 183 12.97 -1.19 -7.16
CA LYS A 183 13.37 -0.41 -8.36
C LYS A 183 14.81 -0.68 -8.73
N SER A 184 15.72 -0.67 -7.75
CA SER A 184 17.13 -0.96 -7.96
C SER A 184 17.36 -2.36 -8.52
N MET A 185 16.64 -3.37 -8.02
CA MET A 185 16.71 -4.74 -8.53
C MET A 185 16.22 -4.84 -9.98
N ILE A 186 15.12 -4.17 -10.31
CA ILE A 186 14.56 -4.13 -11.68
C ILE A 186 15.56 -3.46 -12.64
N GLU A 187 16.22 -2.37 -12.23
CA GLU A 187 17.19 -1.65 -13.06
C GLU A 187 18.47 -2.44 -13.32
N LYS A 188 18.91 -3.21 -12.35
CA LYS A 188 20.10 -4.06 -12.47
C LYS A 188 19.84 -5.33 -13.29
N GLY A 189 18.58 -5.65 -13.61
CA GLY A 189 18.22 -6.89 -14.28
C GLY A 189 18.61 -8.13 -13.48
N THR A 190 18.68 -8.03 -12.16
CA THR A 190 19.12 -9.14 -11.29
C THR A 190 17.99 -10.18 -11.24
N VAL A 191 18.13 -11.24 -12.04
CA VAL A 191 17.39 -12.49 -11.95
C VAL A 191 18.31 -13.52 -11.34
#